data_5c3cfa51ffda53c042fa530f06117b2f
#
_entry.id   5c3cfa51ffda53c042fa530f06117b2f
#
_cell.length_a   1.000
_cell.length_b   1.000
_cell.length_c   1.000
_cell.angle_alpha   90.00
_cell.angle_beta   90.00
_cell.angle_gamma   90.00
#
_symmetry.space_group_name_H-M   'P 1'
#
loop_
_entity.id
_entity.type
_entity.pdbx_description
1 polymer ?
#
loop_
_entity_poly.entity_id
_entity_poly.type
_entity_poly.pdbx_seq_one_letter_code
_entity_poly.pdbx_strand_id
1 'polypeptide(L)'
;MRKLRETIHIYHTNDLHSHLENWPSIHHFLSERRKKHASDSSLILDIGDHVDRSNIYTEGTLGRGNVKLLNDAQYDYATIGNNEGITLSHEELDSLYEQAKFEVIVSNFTDLEGNIPRWVKPYKIHQTASGIRIGIIAATADYSVYYEKLGWRLQDPLPRLQA
;
A
#
# COMPACT_ATOMS: atom_id res chain seq x y z
N MET A 1 17.05 26.49 -23.23
CA MET A 1 15.87 25.66 -22.91
C MET A 1 15.46 25.92 -21.46
N ARG A 2 14.24 26.40 -21.21
CA ARG A 2 13.70 26.61 -19.85
C ARG A 2 13.46 25.20 -19.27
N LYS A 3 14.17 24.81 -18.21
CA LYS A 3 13.83 23.57 -17.47
C LYS A 3 12.41 23.74 -16.96
N LEU A 4 11.48 22.95 -17.46
CA LEU A 4 10.15 22.82 -16.89
C LEU A 4 10.32 22.32 -15.45
N ARG A 5 9.85 23.10 -14.49
CA ARG A 5 9.76 22.67 -13.08
C ARG A 5 8.32 22.24 -12.86
N GLU A 6 8.15 20.99 -12.47
CA GLU A 6 6.88 20.44 -12.02
C GLU A 6 6.95 20.18 -10.53
N THR A 7 5.86 20.45 -9.82
CA THR A 7 5.72 20.10 -8.41
C THR A 7 4.89 18.83 -8.33
N ILE A 8 5.46 17.81 -7.70
CA ILE A 8 4.77 16.57 -7.42
C ILE A 8 4.35 16.58 -5.95
N HIS A 9 3.06 16.37 -5.70
CA HIS A 9 2.47 16.32 -4.37
C HIS A 9 2.32 14.86 -3.94
N ILE A 10 2.94 14.48 -2.83
CA ILE A 10 2.81 13.13 -2.26
C ILE A 10 2.07 13.27 -0.94
N TYR A 11 0.95 12.57 -0.83
CA TYR A 11 0.16 12.43 0.39
C TYR A 11 0.20 10.98 0.84
N HIS A 12 0.36 10.74 2.12
CA HIS A 12 0.35 9.37 2.62
C HIS A 12 -0.38 9.25 3.95
N THR A 13 -0.92 8.05 4.18
CA THR A 13 -1.34 7.55 5.48
C THR A 13 -0.38 6.45 5.93
N ASN A 14 -0.28 6.26 7.24
CA ASN A 14 0.58 5.29 7.89
C ASN A 14 0.00 4.91 9.24
N ASP A 15 0.07 3.63 9.60
CA ASP A 15 -0.33 3.14 10.93
C ASP A 15 -1.74 3.61 11.34
N LEU A 16 -2.71 3.52 10.43
CA LEU A 16 -4.09 3.89 10.76
C LEU A 16 -4.72 2.92 11.76
N HIS A 17 -4.29 1.64 11.75
CA HIS A 17 -4.74 0.61 12.68
C HIS A 17 -6.25 0.57 12.86
N SER A 18 -6.98 0.69 11.74
CA SER A 18 -8.45 0.71 11.71
C SER A 18 -9.10 1.71 12.68
N HIS A 19 -8.42 2.82 13.01
CA HIS A 19 -9.03 3.97 13.69
C HIS A 19 -9.98 4.70 12.73
N LEU A 20 -11.06 3.99 12.35
CA LEU A 20 -11.99 4.41 11.30
C LEU A 20 -12.83 5.63 11.68
N GLU A 21 -12.87 6.00 12.95
CA GLU A 21 -13.44 7.26 13.43
C GLU A 21 -12.73 8.49 12.82
N ASN A 22 -11.47 8.36 12.45
CA ASN A 22 -10.69 9.42 11.79
C ASN A 22 -10.91 9.46 10.28
N TRP A 23 -11.46 8.38 9.69
CA TRP A 23 -11.56 8.20 8.25
C TRP A 23 -12.32 9.32 7.52
N PRO A 24 -13.46 9.84 8.03
CA PRO A 24 -14.16 10.93 7.34
C PRO A 24 -13.29 12.18 7.13
N SER A 25 -12.45 12.52 8.12
CA SER A 25 -11.54 13.66 8.05
C SER A 25 -10.40 13.39 7.06
N ILE A 26 -9.83 12.19 7.08
CA ILE A 26 -8.77 11.76 6.15
C ILE A 26 -9.31 11.78 4.72
N HIS A 27 -10.45 11.14 4.46
CA HIS A 27 -11.09 11.09 3.16
C HIS A 27 -11.41 12.49 2.63
N HIS A 28 -11.98 13.36 3.47
CA HIS A 28 -12.27 14.75 3.09
C HIS A 28 -10.98 15.49 2.70
N PHE A 29 -9.95 15.42 3.53
CA PHE A 29 -8.66 16.04 3.25
C PHE A 29 -8.07 15.58 1.90
N LEU A 30 -7.99 14.27 1.68
CA LEU A 30 -7.43 13.69 0.45
C LEU A 30 -8.25 14.10 -0.78
N SER A 31 -9.58 14.10 -0.68
CA SER A 31 -10.48 14.53 -1.75
C SER A 31 -10.25 16.00 -2.13
N GLU A 32 -10.09 16.90 -1.15
CA GLU A 32 -9.79 18.30 -1.40
C GLU A 32 -8.40 18.50 -2.02
N ARG A 33 -7.40 17.68 -1.63
CA ARG A 33 -6.07 17.72 -2.23
C ARG A 33 -6.08 17.23 -3.67
N ARG A 34 -6.82 16.16 -3.96
CA ARG A 34 -6.98 15.63 -5.33
C ARG A 34 -7.68 16.63 -6.25
N LYS A 35 -8.71 17.37 -5.75
CA LYS A 35 -9.35 18.45 -6.49
C LYS A 35 -8.40 19.63 -6.74
N LYS A 36 -7.58 19.99 -5.76
CA LYS A 36 -6.67 21.13 -5.84
C LYS A 36 -5.49 20.87 -6.76
N HIS A 37 -4.99 19.64 -6.81
CA HIS A 37 -3.83 19.24 -7.60
C HIS A 37 -4.28 18.23 -8.64
N ALA A 38 -3.79 18.37 -9.88
CA ALA A 38 -4.10 17.43 -10.94
C ALA A 38 -3.65 16.00 -10.53
N SER A 39 -4.43 15.00 -10.90
CA SER A 39 -4.18 13.61 -10.52
C SER A 39 -2.84 13.06 -11.01
N ASP A 40 -2.32 13.62 -12.08
CA ASP A 40 -1.04 13.25 -12.70
C ASP A 40 0.19 13.89 -12.02
N SER A 41 -0.04 14.92 -11.16
CA SER A 41 1.00 15.55 -10.34
C SER A 41 0.81 15.33 -8.84
N SER A 42 -0.12 14.44 -8.45
CA SER A 42 -0.34 14.07 -7.05
C SER A 42 -0.46 12.56 -6.90
N LEU A 43 0.21 12.04 -5.87
CA LEU A 43 0.17 10.63 -5.48
C LEU A 43 -0.40 10.51 -4.07
N ILE A 44 -1.28 9.54 -3.86
CA ILE A 44 -1.83 9.18 -2.55
C ILE A 44 -1.40 7.75 -2.25
N LEU A 45 -0.67 7.58 -1.15
CA LEU A 45 -0.06 6.33 -0.75
C LEU A 45 -0.56 5.89 0.62
N ASP A 46 -0.75 4.59 0.83
CA ASP A 46 -0.81 4.00 2.17
C ASP A 46 0.49 3.23 2.42
N ILE A 47 1.17 3.53 3.51
CA ILE A 47 2.48 2.94 3.79
C ILE A 47 2.44 1.86 4.87
N GLY A 48 1.29 1.19 4.99
CA GLY A 48 1.10 -0.03 5.77
C GLY A 48 0.42 0.18 7.12
N ASP A 49 0.09 -0.93 7.75
CA ASP A 49 -0.64 -1.02 9.02
C ASP A 49 -1.98 -0.24 9.01
N HIS A 50 -2.69 -0.33 7.90
CA HIS A 50 -4.03 0.21 7.76
C HIS A 50 -5.06 -0.67 8.47
N VAL A 51 -4.88 -1.99 8.41
CA VAL A 51 -5.76 -3.01 9.01
C VAL A 51 -5.41 -3.21 10.48
N ASP A 52 -6.45 -3.30 11.33
CA ASP A 52 -6.32 -3.82 12.69
C ASP A 52 -7.59 -4.60 13.06
N ARG A 53 -7.43 -5.89 13.37
CA ARG A 53 -8.52 -6.81 13.67
C ARG A 53 -9.22 -6.56 15.01
N SER A 54 -8.69 -5.67 15.84
CA SER A 54 -9.42 -5.20 17.03
C SER A 54 -10.65 -4.37 16.69
N ASN A 55 -10.70 -3.81 15.47
CA ASN A 55 -11.89 -3.10 14.97
C ASN A 55 -12.91 -4.10 14.42
N ILE A 56 -14.15 -4.04 14.91
CA ILE A 56 -15.22 -5.00 14.57
C ILE A 56 -15.57 -5.01 13.06
N TYR A 57 -15.51 -3.87 12.39
CA TYR A 57 -15.77 -3.79 10.95
C TYR A 57 -14.64 -4.45 10.16
N THR A 58 -13.41 -4.21 10.56
CA THR A 58 -12.22 -4.81 9.95
C THR A 58 -12.21 -6.32 10.16
N GLU A 59 -12.46 -6.78 11.39
CA GLU A 59 -12.57 -8.21 11.71
C GLU A 59 -13.68 -8.88 10.91
N GLY A 60 -14.88 -8.31 10.91
CA GLY A 60 -16.03 -8.87 10.19
C GLY A 60 -15.89 -8.90 8.68
N THR A 61 -14.99 -8.10 8.12
CA THR A 61 -14.71 -8.07 6.67
C THR A 61 -13.35 -8.67 6.30
N LEU A 62 -12.59 -9.16 7.27
CA LEU A 62 -11.23 -9.66 7.09
C LEU A 62 -10.34 -8.62 6.37
N GLY A 63 -10.46 -7.35 6.75
CA GLY A 63 -9.73 -6.22 6.16
C GLY A 63 -10.25 -5.73 4.80
N ARG A 64 -11.14 -6.47 4.10
CA ARG A 64 -11.66 -6.03 2.78
C ARG A 64 -12.43 -4.71 2.86
N GLY A 65 -13.06 -4.43 4.01
CA GLY A 65 -13.68 -3.13 4.27
C GLY A 65 -12.68 -1.99 4.24
N ASN A 66 -11.48 -2.20 4.76
CA ASN A 66 -10.38 -1.23 4.71
C ASN A 66 -9.91 -0.96 3.27
N VAL A 67 -9.76 -2.03 2.46
CA VAL A 67 -9.43 -1.90 1.02
C VAL A 67 -10.50 -1.10 0.28
N LYS A 68 -11.78 -1.30 0.61
CA LYS A 68 -12.87 -0.50 0.05
C LYS A 68 -12.73 0.98 0.41
N LEU A 69 -12.38 1.32 1.64
CA LEU A 69 -12.14 2.70 2.06
C LEU A 69 -10.99 3.35 1.27
N LEU A 70 -9.88 2.63 1.09
CA LEU A 70 -8.75 3.10 0.27
C LEU A 70 -9.18 3.33 -1.19
N ASN A 71 -9.99 2.42 -1.77
CA ASN A 71 -10.54 2.59 -3.11
C ASN A 71 -11.41 3.85 -3.23
N ASP A 72 -12.30 4.08 -2.24
CA ASP A 72 -13.22 5.22 -2.24
C ASP A 72 -12.45 6.55 -2.11
N ALA A 73 -11.33 6.57 -1.39
CA ALA A 73 -10.43 7.73 -1.27
C ALA A 73 -9.41 7.85 -2.43
N GLN A 74 -9.49 6.96 -3.42
CA GLN A 74 -8.67 6.99 -4.64
C GLN A 74 -7.16 6.93 -4.38
N TYR A 75 -6.73 6.01 -3.51
CA TYR A 75 -5.33 5.72 -3.35
C TYR A 75 -4.73 5.20 -4.65
N ASP A 76 -3.47 5.58 -4.92
CA ASP A 76 -2.74 5.15 -6.12
C ASP A 76 -1.94 3.88 -5.82
N TYR A 77 -1.31 3.82 -4.64
CA TYR A 77 -0.47 2.71 -4.20
C TYR A 77 -0.63 2.45 -2.72
N ALA A 78 -0.38 1.20 -2.32
CA ALA A 78 -0.26 0.83 -0.92
C ALA A 78 0.93 -0.12 -0.73
N THR A 79 1.39 -0.26 0.50
CA THR A 79 2.23 -1.38 0.93
C THR A 79 1.55 -2.11 2.09
N ILE A 80 2.15 -3.19 2.56
CA ILE A 80 1.69 -3.88 3.76
C ILE A 80 2.61 -3.57 4.94
N GLY A 81 2.02 -3.45 6.11
CA GLY A 81 2.74 -3.50 7.37
C GLY A 81 2.65 -4.88 8.01
N ASN A 82 3.05 -4.98 9.28
CA ASN A 82 2.92 -6.25 10.00
C ASN A 82 1.47 -6.61 10.30
N ASN A 83 0.58 -5.65 10.48
CA ASN A 83 -0.83 -5.96 10.76
C ASN A 83 -1.50 -6.70 9.60
N GLU A 84 -1.28 -6.30 8.36
CA GLU A 84 -1.76 -7.08 7.22
C GLU A 84 -1.01 -8.41 7.13
N GLY A 85 0.30 -8.38 7.28
CA GLY A 85 1.18 -9.49 6.94
C GLY A 85 1.19 -10.65 7.92
N ILE A 86 0.93 -10.43 9.23
CA ILE A 86 1.05 -11.48 10.24
C ILE A 86 -0.19 -11.67 11.13
N THR A 87 -1.25 -10.89 10.94
CA THR A 87 -2.51 -11.09 11.67
C THR A 87 -3.59 -11.77 10.83
N LEU A 88 -3.44 -11.77 9.51
CA LEU A 88 -4.29 -12.48 8.56
C LEU A 88 -3.68 -13.85 8.23
N SER A 89 -4.52 -14.86 7.97
CA SER A 89 -4.06 -16.13 7.43
C SER A 89 -3.49 -15.95 6.02
N HIS A 90 -2.82 -16.98 5.49
CA HIS A 90 -2.31 -16.97 4.12
C HIS A 90 -3.43 -16.64 3.11
N GLU A 91 -4.55 -17.36 3.21
CA GLU A 91 -5.69 -17.20 2.30
C GLU A 91 -6.38 -15.84 2.45
N GLU A 92 -6.47 -15.35 3.70
CA GLU A 92 -7.04 -14.03 3.98
C GLU A 92 -6.20 -12.92 3.35
N LEU A 93 -4.88 -12.96 3.52
CA LEU A 93 -3.98 -11.98 2.92
C LEU A 93 -3.93 -12.09 1.39
N ASP A 94 -3.89 -13.32 0.84
CA ASP A 94 -3.86 -13.55 -0.61
C ASP A 94 -5.11 -13.01 -1.31
N SER A 95 -6.26 -13.00 -0.62
CA SER A 95 -7.53 -12.47 -1.13
C SER A 95 -7.83 -11.02 -0.73
N LEU A 96 -7.08 -10.43 0.19
CA LEU A 96 -7.37 -9.09 0.74
C LEU A 96 -7.48 -8.03 -0.36
N TYR A 97 -6.57 -8.07 -1.32
CA TYR A 97 -6.42 -7.04 -2.34
C TYR A 97 -7.08 -7.38 -3.69
N GLU A 98 -7.89 -8.44 -3.77
CA GLU A 98 -8.56 -8.83 -5.02
C GLU A 98 -9.44 -7.73 -5.62
N GLN A 99 -10.02 -6.87 -4.78
CA GLN A 99 -10.87 -5.76 -5.21
C GLN A 99 -10.17 -4.40 -5.13
N ALA A 100 -8.85 -4.38 -4.90
CA ALA A 100 -8.09 -3.14 -4.87
C ALA A 100 -8.08 -2.48 -6.25
N LYS A 101 -8.32 -1.17 -6.26
CA LYS A 101 -8.21 -0.31 -7.46
C LYS A 101 -6.86 0.41 -7.53
N PHE A 102 -6.02 0.19 -6.54
CA PHE A 102 -4.63 0.64 -6.42
C PHE A 102 -3.69 -0.56 -6.53
N GLU A 103 -2.41 -0.32 -6.78
CA GLU A 103 -1.42 -1.38 -6.79
C GLU A 103 -0.74 -1.49 -5.42
N VAL A 104 -0.49 -2.72 -4.97
CA VAL A 104 0.24 -3.01 -3.73
C VAL A 104 1.70 -3.27 -4.07
N ILE A 105 2.61 -2.51 -3.48
CA ILE A 105 4.05 -2.57 -3.76
C ILE A 105 4.76 -3.10 -2.53
N VAL A 106 5.42 -4.26 -2.67
CA VAL A 106 6.26 -4.85 -1.61
C VAL A 106 7.47 -5.51 -2.27
N SER A 107 8.64 -4.92 -2.11
CA SER A 107 9.85 -5.35 -2.82
C SER A 107 10.52 -6.58 -2.20
N ASN A 108 10.28 -6.85 -0.92
CA ASN A 108 10.95 -7.89 -0.15
C ASN A 108 10.04 -9.07 0.24
N PHE A 109 8.94 -9.31 -0.49
CA PHE A 109 7.89 -10.26 -0.10
C PHE A 109 7.66 -11.32 -1.17
N THR A 110 7.66 -12.61 -0.76
CA THR A 110 7.38 -13.76 -1.63
C THR A 110 6.60 -14.84 -0.87
N ASP A 111 6.10 -15.86 -1.59
CA ASP A 111 5.73 -17.13 -0.97
C ASP A 111 6.99 -17.94 -0.55
N LEU A 112 6.80 -19.12 0.04
CA LEU A 112 7.91 -19.98 0.48
C LEU A 112 8.73 -20.53 -0.71
N GLU A 113 8.15 -20.66 -1.87
CA GLU A 113 8.77 -21.09 -3.13
C GLU A 113 9.56 -19.96 -3.81
N GLY A 114 9.42 -18.72 -3.32
CA GLY A 114 10.09 -17.53 -3.85
C GLY A 114 9.32 -16.83 -4.97
N ASN A 115 8.05 -17.18 -5.21
CA ASN A 115 7.21 -16.50 -6.17
C ASN A 115 6.63 -15.22 -5.58
N ILE A 116 6.44 -14.20 -6.40
CA ILE A 116 5.77 -12.97 -6.02
C ILE A 116 4.25 -13.21 -6.08
N PRO A 117 3.50 -12.97 -4.99
CA PRO A 117 2.05 -13.08 -4.99
C PRO A 117 1.40 -12.22 -6.07
N ARG A 118 0.28 -12.67 -6.65
CA ARG A 118 -0.38 -11.99 -7.78
C ARG A 118 -0.79 -10.54 -7.49
N TRP A 119 -1.12 -10.25 -6.24
CA TRP A 119 -1.52 -8.92 -5.78
C TRP A 119 -0.35 -7.99 -5.47
N VAL A 120 0.89 -8.50 -5.44
CA VAL A 120 2.11 -7.74 -5.15
C VAL A 120 2.80 -7.30 -6.44
N LYS A 121 3.29 -6.06 -6.45
CA LYS A 121 4.29 -5.56 -7.39
C LYS A 121 5.60 -5.33 -6.64
N PRO A 122 6.75 -5.84 -7.13
CA PRO A 122 8.03 -5.63 -6.46
C PRO A 122 8.50 -4.17 -6.53
N TYR A 123 8.07 -3.44 -7.54
CA TYR A 123 8.30 -2.00 -7.72
C TYR A 123 7.29 -1.42 -8.72
N LYS A 124 7.24 -0.09 -8.77
CA LYS A 124 6.47 0.63 -9.78
C LYS A 124 7.26 1.81 -10.34
N ILE A 125 7.19 2.03 -11.63
CA ILE A 125 7.56 3.30 -12.26
C ILE A 125 6.26 4.05 -12.56
N HIS A 126 5.98 5.07 -11.77
CA HIS A 126 4.88 6.00 -12.05
C HIS A 126 5.38 7.07 -13.02
N GLN A 127 4.61 7.36 -14.05
CA GLN A 127 4.94 8.40 -15.03
C GLN A 127 3.88 9.49 -14.99
N THR A 128 4.30 10.73 -14.75
CA THR A 128 3.40 11.91 -14.81
C THR A 128 3.04 12.23 -16.25
N ALA A 129 2.00 13.05 -16.46
CA ALA A 129 1.62 13.50 -17.80
C ALA A 129 2.74 14.30 -18.51
N SER A 130 3.58 14.99 -17.75
CA SER A 130 4.76 15.69 -18.28
C SER A 130 5.92 14.76 -18.65
N GLY A 131 5.83 13.46 -18.34
CA GLY A 131 6.85 12.46 -18.62
C GLY A 131 7.88 12.26 -17.52
N ILE A 132 7.72 12.87 -16.32
CA ILE A 132 8.58 12.59 -15.18
C ILE A 132 8.32 11.16 -14.71
N ARG A 133 9.40 10.39 -14.50
CA ARG A 133 9.35 9.02 -14.00
C ARG A 133 9.72 9.00 -12.52
N ILE A 134 8.84 8.40 -11.70
CA ILE A 134 9.01 8.25 -10.25
C ILE A 134 9.10 6.77 -9.96
N GLY A 135 10.25 6.31 -9.46
CA GLY A 135 10.42 4.95 -8.96
C GLY A 135 9.80 4.82 -7.58
N ILE A 136 8.94 3.81 -7.39
CA ILE A 136 8.30 3.50 -6.11
C ILE A 136 8.72 2.08 -5.73
N ILE A 137 9.28 1.95 -4.55
CA ILE A 137 9.68 0.72 -3.90
C ILE A 137 9.18 0.74 -2.47
N ALA A 138 8.88 -0.40 -1.90
CA ALA A 138 8.43 -0.53 -0.52
C ALA A 138 8.92 -1.83 0.09
N ALA A 139 9.12 -1.83 1.40
CA ALA A 139 9.48 -3.03 2.14
C ALA A 139 8.63 -3.11 3.41
N THR A 140 8.17 -4.32 3.75
CA THR A 140 7.56 -4.58 5.05
C THR A 140 8.63 -4.90 6.09
N ALA A 141 8.30 -4.67 7.36
CA ALA A 141 9.20 -4.88 8.48
C ALA A 141 9.57 -6.36 8.66
N ASP A 142 10.78 -6.62 9.15
CA ASP A 142 11.29 -7.98 9.35
C ASP A 142 10.67 -8.65 10.57
N TYR A 143 9.60 -9.38 10.33
CA TYR A 143 8.99 -10.35 11.24
C TYR A 143 9.06 -11.76 10.62
N SER A 144 10.19 -12.13 10.01
CA SER A 144 10.39 -13.36 9.21
C SER A 144 9.82 -14.61 9.86
N VAL A 145 10.05 -14.80 11.18
CA VAL A 145 9.55 -15.97 11.92
C VAL A 145 8.02 -16.09 11.88
N TYR A 146 7.30 -14.97 11.90
CA TYR A 146 5.83 -14.97 11.84
C TYR A 146 5.36 -15.12 10.40
N TYR A 147 5.98 -14.45 9.45
CA TYR A 147 5.67 -14.57 8.03
C TYR A 147 5.85 -16.00 7.54
N GLU A 148 6.95 -16.68 7.90
CA GLU A 148 7.21 -18.07 7.49
C GLU A 148 6.15 -19.05 8.02
N LYS A 149 5.66 -18.85 9.25
CA LYS A 149 4.56 -19.66 9.80
C LYS A 149 3.25 -19.52 9.01
N LEU A 150 3.08 -18.38 8.34
CA LEU A 150 1.91 -18.08 7.51
C LEU A 150 2.13 -18.39 6.03
N GLY A 151 3.26 -19.01 5.66
CA GLY A 151 3.56 -19.38 4.29
C GLY A 151 4.17 -18.28 3.43
N TRP A 152 4.70 -17.23 4.05
CA TRP A 152 5.37 -16.12 3.39
C TRP A 152 6.86 -16.05 3.71
N ARG A 153 7.62 -15.42 2.85
CA ARG A 153 9.06 -15.21 3.07
C ARG A 153 9.43 -13.76 2.83
N LEU A 154 10.17 -13.18 3.76
CA LEU A 154 10.80 -11.88 3.57
C LEU A 154 12.23 -12.07 3.05
N GLN A 155 12.61 -11.22 2.11
CA GLN A 155 13.97 -11.13 1.59
C GLN A 155 14.65 -9.89 2.16
N ASP A 156 15.99 -9.88 2.17
CA ASP A 156 16.73 -8.66 2.49
C ASP A 156 16.32 -7.56 1.49
N PRO A 157 15.77 -6.43 1.96
CA PRO A 157 15.32 -5.36 1.07
C PRO A 157 16.50 -4.64 0.40
N LEU A 158 17.68 -4.56 1.02
CA LEU A 158 18.80 -3.74 0.52
C LEU A 158 19.25 -4.09 -0.89
N PRO A 159 19.47 -5.36 -1.28
CA PRO A 159 19.82 -5.70 -2.65
C PRO A 159 18.71 -5.39 -3.66
N ARG A 160 17.44 -5.42 -3.20
CA ARG A 160 16.27 -5.11 -4.04
C ARG A 160 16.08 -3.62 -4.26
N LEU A 161 16.54 -2.79 -3.33
CA LEU A 161 16.47 -1.33 -3.43
C LEU A 161 17.60 -0.75 -4.30
N GLN A 162 18.64 -1.55 -4.61
CA GLN A 162 19.80 -1.13 -5.40
C GLN A 162 19.76 -1.61 -6.85
N ALA A 163 18.84 -2.51 -7.19
CA ALA A 163 18.65 -3.09 -8.53
C ALA A 163 17.71 -2.23 -9.39
#